data_ab35a7ee7c3dc5dd237d3713274ed430
#
_entry.id   ab35a7ee7c3dc5dd237d3713274ed430
#
_cell.length_a   1.000
_cell.length_b   1.000
_cell.length_c   1.000
_cell.angle_alpha   90.00
_cell.angle_beta   90.00
_cell.angle_gamma   90.00
#
_symmetry.space_group_name_H-M   'P 1'
#
loop_
_entity.id
_entity.type
_entity.pdbx_description
1 polymer ?
#
loop_
_entity_poly.entity_id
_entity_poly.type
_entity_poly.pdbx_seq_one_letter_code
_entity_poly.pdbx_strand_id
1 'polypeptide(L)'
;KALHGVDAFYGIDLPEIFLFVHPLGTVLGRAEYSDYFVVYQNCNVGANEDLIYPTFKGETLLYSKATIIGSCKVGSNTVFGANSFVINTNIKDNSTVVGSYPDNKTIDNSKSVIDRMFN
;
A
#
# COMPACT_ATOMS: atom_id res chain seq x y z
N LYS A 1 9.59 -6.11 -13.68
CA LYS A 1 10.05 -5.01 -14.50
C LYS A 1 10.33 -3.78 -13.67
N ALA A 2 11.46 -3.16 -13.84
CA ALA A 2 11.85 -1.96 -13.09
C ALA A 2 11.60 -0.70 -13.93
N LEU A 3 11.01 0.31 -13.28
CA LEU A 3 10.75 1.62 -13.86
C LEU A 3 11.09 2.66 -12.79
N HIS A 4 12.07 3.52 -13.07
CA HIS A 4 12.44 4.57 -12.12
C HIS A 4 12.72 4.04 -10.70
N GLY A 5 13.32 2.84 -10.59
CA GLY A 5 13.59 2.23 -9.29
C GLY A 5 12.40 1.53 -8.65
N VAL A 6 11.28 1.44 -9.34
CA VAL A 6 10.12 0.65 -8.94
C VAL A 6 10.15 -0.67 -9.68
N ASP A 7 10.00 -1.76 -8.96
CA ASP A 7 9.86 -3.08 -9.54
C ASP A 7 8.39 -3.50 -9.42
N ALA A 8 7.68 -3.46 -10.54
CA ALA A 8 6.30 -3.90 -10.61
C ALA A 8 6.25 -5.25 -11.31
N PHE A 9 5.54 -6.20 -10.73
CA PHE A 9 5.47 -7.54 -11.28
C PHE A 9 4.89 -7.50 -12.69
N TYR A 10 5.48 -8.28 -13.59
CA TYR A 10 5.02 -8.35 -14.97
C TYR A 10 3.56 -8.81 -15.03
N GLY A 11 2.73 -8.09 -15.74
CA GLY A 11 1.33 -8.43 -15.92
C GLY A 11 0.39 -7.94 -14.81
N ILE A 12 0.88 -7.16 -13.84
CA ILE A 12 -0.03 -6.52 -12.91
C ILE A 12 -0.73 -5.34 -13.58
N ASP A 13 -1.95 -5.07 -13.15
CA ASP A 13 -2.71 -3.91 -13.60
C ASP A 13 -2.59 -2.80 -12.56
N LEU A 14 -1.84 -1.77 -12.89
CA LEU A 14 -1.84 -0.57 -12.05
C LEU A 14 -3.11 0.22 -12.34
N PRO A 15 -3.65 0.92 -11.34
CA PRO A 15 -4.84 1.75 -11.56
C PRO A 15 -4.53 2.92 -12.48
N GLU A 16 -5.57 3.54 -13.05
CA GLU A 16 -5.40 4.70 -13.91
C GLU A 16 -4.87 5.91 -13.15
N ILE A 17 -5.28 6.05 -11.90
CA ILE A 17 -4.87 7.16 -11.05
C ILE A 17 -3.94 6.64 -9.96
N PHE A 18 -2.65 6.87 -10.15
CA PHE A 18 -1.65 6.48 -9.17
C PHE A 18 -0.53 7.51 -9.15
N LEU A 19 0.22 7.53 -8.07
CA LEU A 19 1.33 8.46 -7.89
C LEU A 19 2.50 7.75 -7.21
N PHE A 20 3.65 7.83 -7.84
CA PHE A 20 4.90 7.37 -7.23
C PHE A 20 5.66 8.57 -6.71
N VAL A 21 5.97 8.57 -5.41
CA VAL A 21 6.71 9.65 -4.78
C VAL A 21 8.07 9.10 -4.33
N HIS A 22 9.14 9.54 -4.97
CA HIS A 22 10.48 9.03 -4.71
C HIS A 22 10.53 7.50 -4.68
N PRO A 23 10.09 6.82 -5.75
CA PRO A 23 9.73 5.39 -5.66
C PRO A 23 10.91 4.41 -5.64
N LEU A 24 12.12 4.87 -5.47
CA LEU A 24 13.31 4.03 -5.49
C LEU A 24 13.19 2.88 -4.50
N GLY A 25 13.50 1.67 -4.94
CA GLY A 25 13.48 0.47 -4.09
C GLY A 25 12.10 -0.09 -3.80
N THR A 26 11.05 0.45 -4.39
CA THR A 26 9.69 -0.04 -4.19
C THR A 26 9.42 -1.26 -5.08
N VAL A 27 8.85 -2.30 -4.49
CA VAL A 27 8.46 -3.53 -5.17
C VAL A 27 6.96 -3.72 -5.04
N LEU A 28 6.27 -3.74 -6.17
CA LEU A 28 4.82 -3.95 -6.21
C LEU A 28 4.52 -5.33 -6.77
N GLY A 29 4.05 -6.21 -5.90
CA GLY A 29 3.67 -7.57 -6.27
C GLY A 29 2.32 -7.61 -6.98
N ARG A 30 1.86 -8.83 -7.24
CA ARG A 30 0.64 -9.10 -8.02
C ARG A 30 -0.61 -8.96 -7.14
N ALA A 31 -0.84 -7.77 -6.61
CA ALA A 31 -2.01 -7.44 -5.82
C ALA A 31 -3.10 -6.80 -6.68
N GLU A 32 -4.28 -6.59 -6.11
CA GLU A 32 -5.32 -5.79 -6.75
C GLU A 32 -5.20 -4.35 -6.28
N TYR A 33 -4.92 -3.46 -7.21
CA TYR A 33 -4.76 -2.03 -6.94
C TYR A 33 -5.96 -1.27 -7.52
N SER A 34 -6.38 -0.23 -6.82
CA SER A 34 -7.48 0.63 -7.28
C SER A 34 -7.02 2.08 -7.32
N ASP A 35 -7.83 2.95 -7.92
CA ASP A 35 -7.46 4.35 -8.17
C ASP A 35 -7.06 5.12 -6.89
N TYR A 36 -6.25 6.14 -7.07
CA TYR A 36 -5.66 6.96 -6.01
C TYR A 36 -4.71 6.16 -5.13
N PHE A 37 -3.86 5.36 -5.77
CA PHE A 37 -2.83 4.60 -5.09
C PHE A 37 -1.54 5.40 -5.09
N VAL A 38 -1.00 5.68 -3.90
CA VAL A 38 0.22 6.48 -3.74
C VAL A 38 1.26 5.65 -3.01
N VAL A 39 2.48 5.62 -3.54
CA VAL A 39 3.55 4.86 -2.91
C VAL A 39 4.85 5.64 -2.91
N TYR A 40 5.50 5.66 -1.75
CA TYR A 40 6.82 6.25 -1.54
C TYR A 40 7.92 5.21 -1.77
N GLN A 41 9.15 5.55 -1.39
CA GLN A 41 10.31 4.68 -1.61
C GLN A 41 10.35 3.47 -0.67
N ASN A 42 11.01 2.43 -1.13
CA ASN A 42 11.31 1.21 -0.35
C ASN A 42 10.07 0.50 0.19
N CYS A 43 8.93 0.67 -0.44
CA CYS A 43 7.72 -0.06 -0.07
C CYS A 43 7.73 -1.45 -0.70
N ASN A 44 7.01 -2.37 -0.09
CA ASN A 44 6.91 -3.73 -0.59
C ASN A 44 5.47 -4.22 -0.44
N VAL A 45 4.89 -4.66 -1.55
CA VAL A 45 3.59 -5.33 -1.56
C VAL A 45 3.82 -6.73 -2.10
N GLY A 46 3.53 -7.75 -1.31
CA GLY A 46 3.87 -9.11 -1.67
C GLY A 46 2.89 -10.16 -1.19
N ALA A 47 3.20 -11.41 -1.54
CA ALA A 47 2.39 -12.58 -1.19
C ALA A 47 2.85 -13.22 0.11
N ASN A 48 1.91 -13.94 0.76
CA ASN A 48 2.25 -14.86 1.84
C ASN A 48 2.70 -16.21 1.28
N GLU A 49 2.91 -17.20 2.16
CA GLU A 49 3.34 -18.54 1.77
C GLU A 49 2.38 -19.23 0.81
N ASP A 50 1.10 -18.89 0.89
CA ASP A 50 0.05 -19.48 0.05
C ASP A 50 -0.13 -18.71 -1.26
N LEU A 51 0.76 -17.80 -1.57
CA LEU A 51 0.73 -16.97 -2.78
C LEU A 51 -0.52 -16.09 -2.87
N ILE A 52 -1.02 -15.65 -1.71
CA ILE A 52 -2.14 -14.72 -1.63
C ILE A 52 -1.58 -13.32 -1.48
N TYR A 53 -2.10 -12.39 -2.28
CA TYR A 53 -1.68 -11.00 -2.33
C TYR A 53 -2.73 -10.08 -1.74
N PRO A 54 -2.34 -8.88 -1.31
CA PRO A 54 -3.31 -7.90 -0.82
C PRO A 54 -4.28 -7.41 -1.89
N THR A 55 -5.41 -6.89 -1.42
CA THR A 55 -6.40 -6.20 -2.24
C THR A 55 -6.62 -4.81 -1.67
N PHE A 56 -6.48 -3.80 -2.50
CA PHE A 56 -6.65 -2.40 -2.12
C PHE A 56 -7.90 -1.84 -2.77
N LYS A 57 -8.80 -1.28 -1.97
CA LYS A 57 -10.05 -0.71 -2.50
C LYS A 57 -9.88 0.66 -3.16
N GLY A 58 -8.76 1.33 -2.92
CA GLY A 58 -8.51 2.64 -3.49
C GLY A 58 -8.26 3.69 -2.44
N GLU A 59 -7.74 4.85 -2.87
CA GLU A 59 -7.33 5.89 -1.94
C GLU A 59 -6.38 5.34 -0.87
N THR A 60 -5.26 4.79 -1.33
CA THR A 60 -4.27 4.16 -0.45
C THR A 60 -2.95 4.90 -0.54
N LEU A 61 -2.36 5.20 0.59
CA LEU A 61 -1.07 5.87 0.66
C LEU A 61 -0.09 5.00 1.46
N LEU A 62 1.00 4.61 0.82
CA LEU A 62 2.08 3.88 1.47
C LEU A 62 3.25 4.82 1.67
N TYR A 63 3.51 5.22 2.92
CA TYR A 63 4.71 5.98 3.23
C TYR A 63 5.96 5.09 3.17
N SER A 64 7.13 5.70 3.23
CA SER A 64 8.39 5.00 2.99
C SER A 64 8.56 3.76 3.85
N LYS A 65 9.04 2.69 3.24
CA LYS A 65 9.34 1.40 3.88
C LYS A 65 8.11 0.68 4.42
N ALA A 66 6.90 1.05 4.00
CA ALA A 66 5.70 0.29 4.37
C ALA A 66 5.72 -1.05 3.64
N THR A 67 5.36 -2.11 4.35
CA THR A 67 5.34 -3.48 3.82
C THR A 67 3.98 -4.11 4.08
N ILE A 68 3.30 -4.53 3.02
CA ILE A 68 1.98 -5.15 3.11
C ILE A 68 2.05 -6.50 2.42
N ILE A 69 1.86 -7.57 3.18
CA ILE A 69 2.08 -8.94 2.71
C ILE A 69 0.82 -9.78 2.93
N GLY A 70 0.47 -10.54 1.92
CA GLY A 70 -0.48 -11.63 2.08
C GLY A 70 -1.94 -11.24 2.02
N SER A 71 -2.77 -11.99 2.73
CA SER A 71 -4.23 -11.85 2.70
C SER A 71 -4.68 -10.63 3.50
N CYS A 72 -4.51 -9.46 2.89
CA CYS A 72 -4.92 -8.19 3.47
C CYS A 72 -6.01 -7.59 2.60
N LYS A 73 -7.20 -7.42 3.15
CA LYS A 73 -8.25 -6.64 2.50
C LYS A 73 -8.15 -5.23 3.05
N VAL A 74 -7.62 -4.33 2.24
CA VAL A 74 -7.36 -2.96 2.65
C VAL A 74 -8.52 -2.09 2.19
N GLY A 75 -9.19 -1.44 3.14
CA GLY A 75 -10.32 -0.58 2.86
C GLY A 75 -9.93 0.69 2.11
N SER A 76 -10.91 1.51 1.80
CA SER A 76 -10.66 2.77 1.11
C SER A 76 -10.15 3.83 2.08
N ASN A 77 -9.44 4.82 1.53
CA ASN A 77 -8.88 5.93 2.29
C ASN A 77 -8.00 5.47 3.46
N THR A 78 -7.00 4.64 3.14
CA THR A 78 -6.09 4.10 4.14
C THR A 78 -4.68 4.64 3.95
N VAL A 79 -3.99 4.84 5.04
CA VAL A 79 -2.61 5.32 5.06
C VAL A 79 -1.78 4.32 5.85
N PHE A 80 -0.64 3.91 5.27
CA PHE A 80 0.32 3.08 5.98
C PHE A 80 1.50 3.95 6.36
N GLY A 81 1.72 4.12 7.65
CA GLY A 81 2.80 4.95 8.15
C GLY A 81 4.17 4.41 7.76
N ALA A 82 5.18 5.26 7.85
CA ALA A 82 6.54 4.85 7.52
C ALA A 82 6.98 3.67 8.37
N ASN A 83 7.64 2.70 7.74
CA ASN A 83 8.13 1.48 8.39
C ASN A 83 7.03 0.56 8.93
N SER A 84 5.78 0.78 8.59
CA SER A 84 4.70 -0.12 9.04
C SER A 84 4.83 -1.46 8.33
N PHE A 85 4.46 -2.53 9.04
CA PHE A 85 4.49 -3.88 8.50
C PHE A 85 3.21 -4.60 8.87
N VAL A 86 2.46 -5.05 7.87
CA VAL A 86 1.26 -5.85 8.09
C VAL A 86 1.34 -7.13 7.27
N ILE A 87 0.84 -8.21 7.83
CA ILE A 87 0.75 -9.50 7.15
C ILE A 87 -0.59 -10.15 7.49
N ASN A 88 -1.31 -10.59 6.48
CA ASN A 88 -2.58 -11.30 6.64
C ASN A 88 -3.55 -10.58 7.56
N THR A 89 -3.66 -9.26 7.41
CA THR A 89 -4.46 -8.40 8.28
C THR A 89 -5.38 -7.54 7.45
N ASN A 90 -6.67 -7.52 7.80
CA ASN A 90 -7.64 -6.66 7.14
C ASN A 90 -7.61 -5.27 7.77
N ILE A 91 -7.68 -4.25 6.94
CA ILE A 91 -7.63 -2.85 7.37
C ILE A 91 -8.95 -2.18 7.01
N LYS A 92 -9.60 -1.57 8.00
CA LYS A 92 -10.88 -0.89 7.78
C LYS A 92 -10.71 0.42 7.02
N ASP A 93 -11.80 0.91 6.45
CA ASP A 93 -11.81 2.20 5.75
C ASP A 93 -11.39 3.34 6.68
N ASN A 94 -10.86 4.40 6.09
CA ASN A 94 -10.54 5.67 6.78
C ASN A 94 -9.56 5.49 7.94
N SER A 95 -8.54 4.69 7.75
CA SER A 95 -7.58 4.34 8.82
C SER A 95 -6.15 4.66 8.42
N THR A 96 -5.37 5.06 9.42
CA THR A 96 -3.91 5.08 9.32
C THR A 96 -3.36 3.94 10.17
N VAL A 97 -2.52 3.12 9.56
CA VAL A 97 -1.89 1.97 10.22
C VAL A 97 -0.46 2.32 10.56
N VAL A 98 -0.07 2.09 11.81
CA VAL A 98 1.31 2.32 12.24
C VAL A 98 1.83 1.08 12.98
N GLY A 99 3.15 0.91 13.01
CA GLY A 99 3.80 -0.17 13.74
C GLY A 99 3.89 -1.46 12.96
N SER A 100 4.32 -2.51 13.63
CA SER A 100 4.58 -3.81 13.02
C SER A 100 3.63 -4.87 13.56
N TYR A 101 3.17 -5.74 12.64
CA TYR A 101 2.38 -6.91 13.00
C TYR A 101 3.13 -7.75 14.06
N PRO A 102 2.47 -8.28 15.11
CA PRO A 102 1.02 -8.21 15.35
C PRO A 102 0.57 -7.01 16.19
N ASP A 103 1.46 -6.07 16.48
CA ASP A 103 1.19 -4.97 17.40
C ASP A 103 0.82 -3.67 16.69
N ASN A 104 0.30 -3.77 15.47
CA ASN A 104 -0.13 -2.59 14.71
C ASN A 104 -1.21 -1.82 15.47
N LYS A 105 -1.17 -0.50 15.29
CA LYS A 105 -2.23 0.38 15.77
C LYS A 105 -2.89 1.05 14.57
N THR A 106 -4.19 1.28 14.67
CA THR A 106 -4.94 2.01 13.66
C THR A 106 -5.51 3.28 14.27
N ILE A 107 -5.45 4.36 13.48
CA ILE A 107 -5.92 5.68 13.88
C ILE A 107 -6.90 6.13 12.80
N ASP A 108 -8.01 6.76 13.20
CA ASP A 108 -8.95 7.28 12.22
C ASP A 108 -8.35 8.45 11.45
N ASN A 109 -8.53 8.45 10.13
CA ASN A 109 -8.03 9.53 9.30
C ASN A 109 -8.87 10.79 9.47
N SER A 110 -8.20 11.91 9.66
CA SER A 110 -8.84 13.23 9.68
C SER A 110 -8.86 13.88 8.30
N LYS A 111 -8.10 13.33 7.35
CA LYS A 111 -7.94 13.90 6.03
C LYS A 111 -7.84 12.78 5.01
N SER A 112 -8.47 12.95 3.85
CA SER A 112 -8.44 11.91 2.82
C SER A 112 -7.10 11.84 2.11
N VAL A 113 -6.80 10.67 1.54
CA VAL A 113 -5.60 10.49 0.70
C VAL A 113 -5.67 11.44 -0.51
N ILE A 114 -6.85 11.61 -1.09
CA ILE A 114 -7.03 12.51 -2.23
C ILE A 114 -6.64 13.92 -1.85
N ASP A 115 -7.10 14.40 -0.71
CA ASP A 115 -6.77 15.76 -0.26
C ASP A 115 -5.29 15.91 0.07
N ARG A 116 -4.66 14.86 0.62
CA ARG A 116 -3.24 14.92 0.96
C ARG A 116 -2.35 15.01 -0.28
N MET A 117 -2.68 14.24 -1.32
CA MET A 117 -1.72 13.95 -2.40
C MET A 117 -2.15 14.45 -3.76
N PHE A 118 -3.42 14.73 -3.99
CA PHE A 118 -3.93 15.07 -5.32
C PHE A 118 -4.57 16.46 -5.39
N ASN A 119 -4.72 17.15 -4.31
CA ASN A 119 -5.27 18.51 -4.27
C ASN A 119 -4.25 19.53 -3.85
#